data_59172ceeb3360349e684b9355c16173c
#
_entry.id   59172ceeb3360349e684b9355c16173c
#
_cell.length_a   1.000
_cell.length_b   1.000
_cell.length_c   1.000
_cell.angle_alpha   90.00
_cell.angle_beta   90.00
_cell.angle_gamma   90.00
#
_symmetry.space_group_name_H-M   'P 1'
#
loop_
_entity.id
_entity.type
_entity.pdbx_description
1 polymer ?
#
loop_
_entity_poly.entity_id
_entity_poly.type
_entity_poly.pdbx_seq_one_letter_code
_entity_poly.pdbx_strand_id
1 'polypeptide(L)'
;MRRVACRTCGRVRQERLDWLAANPHYTKRFARYVGKQCRSTSIKEVATDFHLDWHAVKEMDKLYMREQLAQAAPLAPAVIGIDELSIRRGYVFRIVVSDLERQQPLWFGGDGHSAESLAEF
;
A
#
# COMPACT_ATOMS: atom_id res chain seq x y z
N MET A 1 6.57 -6.80 24.14
CA MET A 1 6.11 -8.16 23.73
C MET A 1 6.82 -9.19 24.59
N ARG A 2 6.08 -10.15 25.11
CA ARG A 2 6.65 -11.19 25.96
C ARG A 2 7.20 -12.33 25.11
N ARG A 3 8.36 -12.85 25.47
CA ARG A 3 8.87 -14.12 24.97
C ARG A 3 8.50 -15.21 25.97
N VAL A 4 7.86 -16.26 25.49
CA VAL A 4 7.41 -17.37 26.32
C VAL A 4 8.18 -18.63 25.88
N ALA A 5 8.85 -19.26 26.83
CA ALA A 5 9.43 -20.58 26.62
C ALA A 5 8.32 -21.64 26.69
N CYS A 6 8.13 -22.38 25.63
CA CYS A 6 7.15 -23.47 25.61
C CYS A 6 7.68 -24.65 26.47
N ARG A 7 6.93 -25.04 27.48
CA ARG A 7 7.32 -26.16 28.36
C ARG A 7 7.28 -27.52 27.65
N THR A 8 6.50 -27.64 26.57
CA THR A 8 6.33 -28.88 25.83
C THR A 8 7.43 -29.11 24.78
N CYS A 9 7.88 -28.06 24.07
CA CYS A 9 8.85 -28.20 22.99
C CYS A 9 10.16 -27.45 23.23
N GLY A 10 10.34 -26.79 24.38
CA GLY A 10 11.55 -26.02 24.76
C GLY A 10 11.82 -24.76 23.90
N ARG A 11 11.03 -24.50 22.88
CA ARG A 11 11.24 -23.35 21.98
C ARG A 11 10.72 -22.06 22.58
N VAL A 12 11.51 -21.01 22.43
CA VAL A 12 11.05 -19.65 22.78
C VAL A 12 10.21 -19.11 21.64
N ARG A 13 8.96 -18.74 21.94
CA ARG A 13 8.03 -18.12 21.00
C ARG A 13 7.67 -16.72 21.47
N GLN A 14 7.47 -15.83 20.55
CA GLN A 14 6.97 -14.50 20.81
C GLN A 14 5.45 -14.52 20.81
N GLU A 15 4.85 -13.82 21.79
CA GLU A 15 3.41 -13.62 21.85
C GLU A 15 2.91 -12.91 20.59
N ARG A 16 1.86 -13.42 19.96
CA ARG A 16 1.16 -12.75 18.85
C ARG A 16 -0.01 -11.98 19.41
N LEU A 17 0.00 -10.68 19.18
CA LEU A 17 -1.04 -9.76 19.63
C LEU A 17 -1.76 -9.20 18.40
N ASP A 18 -3.07 -9.43 18.31
CA ASP A 18 -3.87 -9.08 17.12
C ASP A 18 -3.96 -7.57 16.85
N TRP A 19 -3.70 -6.77 17.87
CA TRP A 19 -3.70 -5.30 17.77
C TRP A 19 -2.37 -4.70 17.32
N LEU A 20 -1.31 -5.50 17.17
CA LEU A 20 -0.02 -5.05 16.64
C LEU A 20 -0.04 -5.01 15.10
N ALA A 21 0.64 -4.01 14.54
CA ALA A 21 0.93 -3.94 13.12
C ALA A 21 1.94 -5.02 12.69
N ALA A 22 2.16 -5.18 11.39
CA ALA A 22 3.19 -6.08 10.84
C ALA A 22 4.58 -5.74 11.40
N ASN A 23 4.90 -4.44 11.55
CA ASN A 23 6.01 -3.99 12.38
C ASN A 23 5.54 -3.93 13.84
N PRO A 24 6.03 -4.81 14.72
CA PRO A 24 5.53 -4.96 16.08
C PRO A 24 5.91 -3.81 17.05
N HIS A 25 6.64 -2.81 16.57
CA HIS A 25 6.87 -1.57 17.32
C HIS A 25 5.65 -0.67 17.36
N TYR A 26 4.66 -0.92 16.49
CA TYR A 26 3.48 -0.08 16.34
C TYR A 26 2.19 -0.89 16.51
N THR A 27 1.14 -0.21 16.95
CA THR A 27 -0.21 -0.78 16.93
C THR A 27 -0.84 -0.60 15.56
N LYS A 28 -1.78 -1.47 15.18
CA LYS A 28 -2.56 -1.31 13.95
C LYS A 28 -3.27 0.04 13.90
N ARG A 29 -3.83 0.48 15.04
CA ARG A 29 -4.51 1.77 15.15
C ARG A 29 -3.57 2.94 14.86
N PHE A 30 -2.36 2.92 15.44
CA PHE A 30 -1.36 3.96 15.20
C PHE A 30 -0.88 3.96 13.77
N ALA A 31 -0.52 2.78 13.20
CA ALA A 31 -0.08 2.66 11.82
C ALA A 31 -1.15 3.18 10.83
N ARG A 32 -2.44 2.87 11.07
CA ARG A 32 -3.55 3.37 10.26
C ARG A 32 -3.71 4.88 10.40
N TYR A 33 -3.55 5.43 11.59
CA TYR A 33 -3.62 6.88 11.82
C TYR A 33 -2.51 7.62 11.07
N VAL A 34 -1.26 7.16 11.18
CA VAL A 34 -0.11 7.72 10.45
C VAL A 34 -0.31 7.63 8.93
N GLY A 35 -0.74 6.47 8.42
CA GLY A 35 -1.02 6.29 6.98
C GLY A 35 -2.13 7.23 6.49
N LYS A 36 -3.15 7.51 7.31
CA LYS A 36 -4.18 8.49 6.98
C LYS A 36 -3.62 9.90 6.84
N GLN A 37 -2.67 10.30 7.67
CA GLN A 37 -2.05 11.64 7.59
C GLN A 37 -1.31 11.84 6.26
N CYS A 38 -0.74 10.79 5.69
CA CYS A 38 -0.07 10.83 4.38
C CYS A 38 -1.02 11.15 3.20
N ARG A 39 -2.35 11.24 3.43
CA ARG A 39 -3.31 11.68 2.39
C ARG A 39 -3.32 13.19 2.16
N SER A 40 -2.92 13.96 3.15
CA SER A 40 -2.93 15.42 3.11
C SER A 40 -1.54 16.04 3.27
N THR A 41 -0.54 15.25 3.66
CA THR A 41 0.79 15.72 4.04
C THR A 41 1.85 14.79 3.46
N SER A 42 3.02 15.29 3.13
CA SER A 42 4.11 14.47 2.60
C SER A 42 4.63 13.46 3.64
N ILE A 43 5.11 12.29 3.17
CA ILE A 43 5.71 11.27 4.04
C ILE A 43 6.83 11.85 4.92
N LYS A 44 7.61 12.79 4.37
CA LYS A 44 8.72 13.44 5.09
C LYS A 44 8.21 14.31 6.26
N GLU A 45 7.19 15.10 6.03
CA GLU A 45 6.58 15.94 7.08
C GLU A 45 5.94 15.07 8.16
N VAL A 46 5.16 14.07 7.78
CA VAL A 46 4.59 13.11 8.73
C VAL A 46 5.68 12.42 9.56
N ALA A 47 6.79 12.01 8.94
CA ALA A 47 7.91 11.40 9.65
C ALA A 47 8.53 12.37 10.68
N THR A 48 8.66 13.65 10.32
CA THR A 48 9.17 14.69 11.23
C THR A 48 8.23 14.93 12.39
N ASP A 49 6.93 15.10 12.13
CA ASP A 49 5.91 15.43 13.13
C ASP A 49 5.73 14.31 14.17
N PHE A 50 5.82 13.07 13.73
CA PHE A 50 5.68 11.91 14.60
C PHE A 50 7.01 11.35 15.12
N HIS A 51 8.14 11.98 14.80
CA HIS A 51 9.49 11.52 15.13
C HIS A 51 9.73 10.06 14.73
N LEU A 52 9.30 9.72 13.51
CA LEU A 52 9.40 8.38 12.95
C LEU A 52 10.44 8.34 11.83
N ASP A 53 11.00 7.15 11.60
CA ASP A 53 11.73 6.87 10.37
C ASP A 53 10.81 6.95 9.15
N TRP A 54 11.26 7.61 8.08
CA TRP A 54 10.44 7.83 6.89
C TRP A 54 10.08 6.52 6.16
N HIS A 55 10.93 5.48 6.23
CA HIS A 55 10.60 4.17 5.68
C HIS A 55 9.45 3.53 6.45
N ALA A 56 9.43 3.68 7.78
CA ALA A 56 8.33 3.20 8.60
C ALA A 56 7.02 3.90 8.22
N VAL A 57 7.04 5.22 8.05
CA VAL A 57 5.87 5.99 7.60
C VAL A 57 5.41 5.54 6.21
N LYS A 58 6.33 5.36 5.27
CA LYS A 58 6.03 4.86 3.93
C LYS A 58 5.34 3.49 3.93
N GLU A 59 5.78 2.56 4.78
CA GLU A 59 5.13 1.26 4.89
C GLU A 59 3.75 1.34 5.55
N MET A 60 3.56 2.24 6.53
CA MET A 60 2.24 2.52 7.11
C MET A 60 1.27 3.13 6.08
N ASP A 61 1.75 4.04 5.24
CA ASP A 61 0.99 4.63 4.14
C ASP A 61 0.56 3.57 3.12
N LYS A 62 1.47 2.72 2.68
CA LYS A 62 1.16 1.60 1.78
C LYS A 62 0.12 0.64 2.40
N LEU A 63 0.25 0.33 3.69
CA LEU A 63 -0.72 -0.52 4.39
C LEU A 63 -2.10 0.13 4.38
N TYR A 64 -2.18 1.41 4.71
CA TYR A 64 -3.42 2.18 4.70
C TYR A 64 -4.05 2.19 3.31
N MET A 65 -3.26 2.46 2.26
CA MET A 65 -3.75 2.43 0.88
C MET A 65 -4.32 1.06 0.48
N ARG A 66 -3.62 -0.03 0.81
CA ARG A 66 -4.09 -1.40 0.55
C ARG A 66 -5.40 -1.70 1.26
N GLU A 67 -5.55 -1.27 2.52
CA GLU A 67 -6.80 -1.43 3.27
C GLU A 67 -7.95 -0.65 2.63
N GLN A 68 -7.69 0.57 2.15
CA GLN A 68 -8.70 1.38 1.46
C GLN A 68 -9.12 0.76 0.12
N LEU A 69 -8.16 0.29 -0.67
CA LEU A 69 -8.44 -0.40 -1.94
C LEU A 69 -9.24 -1.69 -1.73
N ALA A 70 -8.91 -2.47 -0.70
CA ALA A 70 -9.63 -3.70 -0.38
C ALA A 70 -11.09 -3.46 0.08
N GLN A 71 -11.40 -2.27 0.58
CA GLN A 71 -12.74 -1.87 1.01
C GLN A 71 -13.50 -1.11 -0.08
N ALA A 72 -12.82 -0.68 -1.14
CA ALA A 72 -13.46 0.00 -2.26
C ALA A 72 -14.39 -0.96 -3.01
N ALA A 73 -15.59 -0.48 -3.34
CA ALA A 73 -16.49 -1.23 -4.18
C ALA A 73 -15.89 -1.39 -5.59
N PRO A 74 -16.19 -2.48 -6.31
CA PRO A 74 -15.81 -2.61 -7.71
C PRO A 74 -16.34 -1.41 -8.49
N LEU A 75 -15.45 -0.72 -9.18
CA LEU A 75 -15.82 0.41 -10.02
C LEU A 75 -16.28 -0.13 -11.37
N ALA A 76 -17.48 0.24 -11.79
CA ALA A 76 -17.95 0.06 -13.15
C ALA A 76 -17.86 1.42 -13.87
N PRO A 77 -16.74 1.72 -14.55
CA PRO A 77 -16.55 3.00 -15.24
C PRO A 77 -17.44 3.04 -16.49
N ALA A 78 -18.07 4.18 -16.74
CA ALA A 78 -18.80 4.40 -17.98
C ALA A 78 -17.85 4.80 -19.11
N VAL A 79 -16.79 5.53 -18.78
CA VAL A 79 -15.78 5.99 -19.74
C VAL A 79 -14.39 5.72 -19.18
N ILE A 80 -13.57 4.99 -19.93
CA ILE A 80 -12.18 4.72 -19.56
C ILE A 80 -11.20 5.44 -20.47
N GLY A 81 -10.10 5.91 -19.90
CA GLY A 81 -8.90 6.35 -20.63
C GLY A 81 -7.79 5.34 -20.41
N ILE A 82 -7.05 5.07 -21.47
CA ILE A 82 -5.89 4.18 -21.44
C ILE A 82 -4.68 5.01 -21.84
N ASP A 83 -3.64 4.98 -21.00
CA ASP A 83 -2.40 5.70 -21.23
C ASP A 83 -1.19 4.83 -20.88
N GLU A 84 -0.04 5.19 -21.40
CA GLU A 84 1.22 4.51 -21.16
C GLU A 84 2.17 5.40 -20.37
N LEU A 85 2.65 4.90 -19.25
CA LEU A 85 3.58 5.61 -18.39
C LEU A 85 4.97 4.97 -18.43
N SER A 86 5.99 5.75 -18.80
CA SER A 86 7.38 5.33 -18.69
C SER A 86 7.83 5.38 -17.22
N ILE A 87 8.24 4.23 -16.66
CA ILE A 87 8.67 4.14 -15.25
C ILE A 87 10.18 4.21 -15.10
N ARG A 88 10.94 3.91 -16.16
CA ARG A 88 12.42 3.89 -16.14
C ARG A 88 13.01 4.33 -17.45
N ARG A 89 14.24 4.83 -17.41
CA ARG A 89 15.09 4.91 -18.61
C ARG A 89 15.27 3.50 -19.19
N GLY A 90 15.15 3.36 -20.51
CA GLY A 90 15.28 2.09 -21.21
C GLY A 90 13.95 1.47 -21.62
N TYR A 91 12.94 2.30 -21.91
CA TYR A 91 11.65 1.86 -22.50
C TYR A 91 10.85 0.86 -21.64
N VAL A 92 10.91 1.03 -20.32
CA VAL A 92 10.04 0.26 -19.42
C VAL A 92 8.74 1.04 -19.24
N PHE A 93 7.67 0.56 -19.85
CA PHE A 93 6.35 1.18 -19.80
C PHE A 93 5.40 0.36 -18.91
N ARG A 94 4.38 1.01 -18.42
CA ARG A 94 3.21 0.42 -17.79
C ARG A 94 1.97 1.06 -18.35
N ILE A 95 0.91 0.28 -18.45
CA ILE A 95 -0.40 0.77 -18.86
C ILE A 95 -1.13 1.28 -17.64
N VAL A 96 -1.76 2.42 -17.78
CA VAL A 96 -2.67 2.99 -16.77
C VAL A 96 -4.06 3.05 -17.37
N VAL A 97 -5.02 2.43 -16.72
CA VAL A 97 -6.43 2.56 -17.06
C VAL A 97 -7.09 3.47 -16.04
N SER A 98 -7.75 4.51 -16.49
CA SER A 98 -8.37 5.53 -15.65
C SER A 98 -9.86 5.67 -15.94
N ASP A 99 -10.65 5.91 -14.90
CA ASP A 99 -12.02 6.40 -15.02
C ASP A 99 -11.96 7.90 -15.32
N LEU A 100 -12.40 8.29 -16.50
CA LEU A 100 -12.34 9.69 -16.94
C LEU A 100 -13.44 10.56 -16.30
N GLU A 101 -14.54 9.98 -15.88
CA GLU A 101 -15.59 10.73 -15.19
C GLU A 101 -15.20 11.03 -13.74
N ARG A 102 -14.63 10.05 -13.04
CA ARG A 102 -14.18 10.20 -11.64
C ARG A 102 -12.77 10.73 -11.52
N GLN A 103 -12.04 10.87 -12.63
CA GLN A 103 -10.65 11.34 -12.70
C GLN A 103 -9.70 10.56 -11.77
N GLN A 104 -9.82 9.24 -11.76
CA GLN A 104 -9.01 8.38 -10.91
C GLN A 104 -8.50 7.15 -11.65
N PRO A 105 -7.28 6.68 -11.33
CA PRO A 105 -6.77 5.44 -11.90
C PRO A 105 -7.55 4.24 -11.35
N LEU A 106 -7.87 3.29 -12.23
CA LEU A 106 -8.53 2.02 -11.92
C LEU A 106 -7.54 0.88 -11.84
N TRP A 107 -6.59 0.87 -12.76
CA TRP A 107 -5.63 -0.20 -12.91
C TRP A 107 -4.28 0.33 -13.41
N PHE A 108 -3.22 -0.36 -13.00
CA PHE A 108 -1.87 -0.05 -13.37
C PHE A 108 -1.09 -1.37 -13.49
N GLY A 109 -0.66 -1.71 -14.70
CA GLY A 109 0.00 -2.99 -14.95
C GLY A 109 0.55 -3.13 -16.37
N GLY A 110 0.70 -4.38 -16.81
CA GLY A 110 1.25 -4.75 -18.11
C GLY A 110 2.76 -4.49 -18.23
N ASP A 111 3.39 -5.15 -19.19
CA ASP A 111 4.83 -5.06 -19.44
C ASP A 111 5.17 -4.49 -20.84
N GLY A 112 4.45 -3.46 -21.28
CA GLY A 112 4.73 -2.78 -22.55
C GLY A 112 3.48 -2.45 -23.38
N HIS A 113 3.68 -2.21 -24.67
CA HIS A 113 2.66 -1.71 -25.61
C HIS A 113 1.78 -2.80 -26.24
N SER A 114 1.77 -4.02 -25.70
CA SER A 114 1.06 -5.12 -26.34
C SER A 114 -0.41 -5.21 -25.90
N ALA A 115 -1.26 -5.71 -26.78
CA ALA A 115 -2.66 -6.00 -26.47
C ALA A 115 -2.79 -7.05 -25.36
N GLU A 116 -1.82 -7.96 -25.25
CA GLU A 116 -1.78 -8.95 -24.18
C GLU A 116 -1.58 -8.29 -22.81
N SER A 117 -0.76 -7.22 -22.73
CA SER A 117 -0.57 -6.44 -21.49
C SER A 117 -1.85 -5.75 -21.03
N LEU A 118 -2.71 -5.33 -21.96
CA LEU A 118 -4.01 -4.76 -21.64
C LEU A 118 -5.04 -5.82 -21.26
N ALA A 119 -4.90 -7.04 -21.75
CA ALA A 119 -5.80 -8.15 -21.42
C ALA A 119 -5.68 -8.62 -19.94
N GLU A 120 -4.69 -8.11 -19.21
CA GLU A 120 -4.56 -8.29 -17.74
C GLU A 120 -5.56 -7.42 -16.94
N PHE A 121 -6.12 -6.38 -17.57
CA PHE A 121 -7.16 -5.51 -16.99
C PHE A 121 -8.52 -6.18 -17.01
#